data_285073cf0d81ee79889af933f729c329
#
_entry.id   285073cf0d81ee79889af933f729c329
#
_cell.length_a   1.000
_cell.length_b   1.000
_cell.length_c   1.000
_cell.angle_alpha   90.00
_cell.angle_beta   90.00
_cell.angle_gamma   90.00
#
_symmetry.space_group_name_H-M   'P 1'
#
loop_
_entity.id
_entity.type
_entity.pdbx_description
1 polymer ?
#
loop_
_entity_poly.entity_id
_entity_poly.type
_entity_poly.pdbx_seq_one_letter_code
_entity_poly.pdbx_strand_id
1 'polypeptide(L)'
;MNYQPKINRRAFVIGSAAGGLALSFGLPAGALAQAAGGREQFGEVLSPNELGIWVAIKPDETVAIRIVRAEMGQGSQTGLAQLIAEELDCDWAKVTTEYPTPGDNVKRKRAWGNYNSSGSRAIRESHQYVREGGAAARLMLIQAAADEWKVPAAELTTDKGVISHKASGKTTTYGKVAAAAAKLPVPEKPKLKDAKDWKIEIGRAHV
;
A
#
# COMPACT_ATOMS: atom_id res chain seq x y z
N MET A 1 46.69 -35.90 -3.54
CA MET A 1 45.54 -36.71 -3.99
C MET A 1 44.28 -36.00 -3.58
N ASN A 2 43.57 -35.36 -4.53
CA ASN A 2 42.30 -34.72 -4.24
C ASN A 2 41.18 -35.79 -4.36
N TYR A 3 40.66 -36.22 -3.22
CA TYR A 3 39.51 -37.09 -3.18
C TYR A 3 38.25 -36.26 -3.53
N GLN A 4 37.65 -36.53 -4.69
CA GLN A 4 36.31 -35.99 -5.05
C GLN A 4 35.29 -37.11 -4.78
N PRO A 5 34.43 -36.95 -3.79
CA PRO A 5 33.36 -37.96 -3.55
C PRO A 5 32.38 -37.96 -4.73
N LYS A 6 32.16 -39.11 -5.34
CA LYS A 6 31.14 -39.31 -6.37
C LYS A 6 29.78 -39.37 -5.69
N ILE A 7 29.05 -38.28 -5.69
CA ILE A 7 27.68 -38.24 -5.20
C ILE A 7 26.76 -38.85 -6.27
N ASN A 8 26.09 -39.95 -5.97
CA ASN A 8 25.09 -40.51 -6.86
C ASN A 8 23.75 -39.77 -6.73
N ARG A 9 22.86 -39.89 -7.75
CA ARG A 9 21.57 -39.20 -7.77
C ARG A 9 20.73 -39.38 -6.52
N ARG A 10 20.76 -40.60 -5.95
CA ARG A 10 19.98 -40.96 -4.74
C ARG A 10 20.55 -40.27 -3.49
N ALA A 11 21.87 -40.19 -3.35
CA ALA A 11 22.52 -39.45 -2.26
C ALA A 11 22.32 -37.97 -2.37
N PHE A 12 22.26 -37.44 -3.60
CA PHE A 12 21.95 -36.01 -3.82
C PHE A 12 20.52 -35.65 -3.42
N VAL A 13 19.52 -36.48 -3.82
CA VAL A 13 18.11 -36.26 -3.48
C VAL A 13 17.87 -36.37 -1.98
N ILE A 14 18.47 -37.38 -1.33
CA ILE A 14 18.35 -37.58 0.12
C ILE A 14 19.03 -36.42 0.85
N GLY A 15 20.22 -36.00 0.42
CA GLY A 15 20.98 -34.91 1.03
C GLY A 15 20.25 -33.57 0.89
N SER A 16 19.65 -33.29 -0.27
CA SER A 16 18.90 -32.06 -0.49
C SER A 16 17.58 -32.03 0.28
N ALA A 17 16.88 -33.17 0.41
CA ALA A 17 15.68 -33.27 1.22
C ALA A 17 15.98 -33.12 2.72
N ALA A 18 17.06 -33.72 3.21
CA ALA A 18 17.51 -33.57 4.60
C ALA A 18 18.02 -32.16 4.89
N GLY A 19 18.75 -31.56 3.96
CA GLY A 19 19.20 -30.17 4.05
C GLY A 19 18.05 -29.18 4.05
N GLY A 20 17.03 -29.38 3.21
CA GLY A 20 15.80 -28.58 3.19
C GLY A 20 15.01 -28.69 4.49
N LEU A 21 14.92 -29.87 5.07
CA LEU A 21 14.29 -30.08 6.38
C LEU A 21 15.10 -29.43 7.52
N ALA A 22 16.44 -29.51 7.49
CA ALA A 22 17.28 -28.88 8.51
C ALA A 22 17.17 -27.34 8.48
N LEU A 23 17.05 -26.74 7.29
CA LEU A 23 16.82 -25.31 7.15
C LEU A 23 15.44 -24.87 7.66
N SER A 24 14.41 -25.72 7.54
CA SER A 24 13.07 -25.41 8.05
C SER A 24 12.93 -25.61 9.56
N PHE A 25 13.68 -26.52 10.17
CA PHE A 25 13.66 -26.75 11.62
C PHE A 25 14.64 -25.90 12.41
N GLY A 26 15.65 -25.28 11.76
CA GLY A 26 16.65 -24.44 12.40
C GLY A 26 16.26 -22.96 12.48
N LEU A 27 15.14 -22.54 11.90
CA LEU A 27 14.66 -21.17 12.03
C LEU A 27 13.88 -21.02 13.34
N PRO A 28 14.19 -20.00 14.17
CA PRO A 28 13.39 -19.73 15.35
C PRO A 28 11.93 -19.48 14.93
N ALA A 29 10.98 -19.96 15.73
CA ALA A 29 9.55 -19.85 15.44
C ALA A 29 9.08 -18.43 15.08
N GLY A 30 9.81 -17.42 15.55
CA GLY A 30 9.62 -16.01 15.17
C GLY A 30 9.88 -15.69 13.70
N ALA A 31 10.76 -16.43 13.02
CA ALA A 31 11.04 -16.18 11.60
C ALA A 31 9.92 -16.73 10.68
N LEU A 32 9.24 -17.79 11.10
CA LEU A 32 8.05 -18.31 10.40
C LEU A 32 6.81 -17.46 10.69
N ALA A 33 6.70 -16.91 11.89
CA ALA A 33 5.66 -15.97 12.25
C ALA A 33 5.80 -14.64 11.49
N GLN A 34 7.03 -14.19 11.18
CA GLN A 34 7.28 -13.04 10.31
C GLN A 34 6.93 -13.31 8.83
N ALA A 35 7.01 -14.55 8.37
CA ALA A 35 6.59 -14.91 7.01
C ALA A 35 5.06 -15.03 6.87
N ALA A 36 4.34 -15.31 7.97
CA ALA A 36 2.88 -15.30 8.08
C ALA A 36 2.39 -14.01 8.77
N GLY A 37 3.32 -13.16 9.19
CA GLY A 37 3.13 -12.11 10.14
C GLY A 37 2.27 -10.99 9.67
N GLY A 38 1.54 -10.49 10.62
CA GLY A 38 0.82 -9.26 10.54
C GLY A 38 1.66 -8.20 9.85
N ARG A 39 1.12 -7.70 8.76
CA ARG A 39 1.71 -6.63 7.99
C ARG A 39 1.81 -5.43 8.92
N GLU A 40 3.02 -5.01 9.23
CA GLU A 40 3.22 -3.62 9.57
C GLU A 40 2.82 -2.87 8.29
N GLN A 41 1.54 -2.50 8.18
CA GLN A 41 0.96 -1.86 7.00
C GLN A 41 1.59 -0.48 6.74
N PHE A 42 2.33 0.01 7.70
CA PHE A 42 2.80 1.38 7.77
C PHE A 42 4.29 1.39 8.10
N GLY A 43 5.11 1.06 7.11
CA GLY A 43 6.57 1.19 7.23
C GLY A 43 6.99 2.66 7.36
N GLU A 44 8.25 2.87 7.70
CA GLU A 44 8.84 4.20 7.87
C GLU A 44 8.60 5.09 6.64
N VAL A 45 8.09 6.30 6.88
CA VAL A 45 7.90 7.34 5.86
C VAL A 45 9.27 7.93 5.53
N LEU A 46 9.72 7.80 4.28
CA LEU A 46 11.04 8.26 3.84
C LEU A 46 11.00 9.60 3.08
N SER A 47 9.82 10.17 2.84
CA SER A 47 9.64 11.42 2.11
C SER A 47 8.61 12.31 2.82
N PRO A 48 8.81 13.63 2.83
CA PRO A 48 7.92 14.57 3.53
C PRO A 48 6.48 14.60 3.00
N ASN A 49 6.22 14.00 1.85
CA ASN A 49 4.90 14.00 1.20
C ASN A 49 4.26 12.61 1.17
N GLU A 50 4.80 11.65 1.92
CA GLU A 50 4.26 10.30 1.99
C GLU A 50 3.20 10.16 3.08
N LEU A 51 2.04 9.66 2.70
CA LEU A 51 0.92 9.35 3.58
C LEU A 51 0.84 7.82 3.77
N GLY A 52 1.63 7.31 4.68
CA GLY A 52 1.88 5.87 4.80
C GLY A 52 2.77 5.34 3.67
N ILE A 53 2.74 4.02 3.44
CA ILE A 53 3.61 3.37 2.44
C ILE A 53 3.03 3.35 1.01
N TRP A 54 1.72 3.61 0.86
CA TRP A 54 0.99 3.40 -0.39
C TRP A 54 0.79 4.68 -1.20
N VAL A 55 0.78 5.84 -0.57
CA VAL A 55 0.39 7.11 -1.20
C VAL A 55 1.43 8.19 -0.94
N ALA A 56 1.81 8.91 -1.97
CA ALA A 56 2.56 10.16 -1.87
C ALA A 56 1.83 11.24 -2.67
N ILE A 57 1.65 12.43 -2.08
CA ILE A 57 0.96 13.53 -2.74
C ILE A 57 1.92 14.70 -2.90
N LYS A 58 2.16 15.10 -4.15
CA LYS A 58 3.06 16.19 -4.48
C LYS A 58 2.36 17.55 -4.33
N PRO A 59 3.13 18.64 -4.17
CA PRO A 59 2.56 19.99 -4.11
C PRO A 59 1.79 20.43 -5.37
N ASP A 60 2.06 19.79 -6.52
CA ASP A 60 1.36 19.99 -7.78
C ASP A 60 0.05 19.18 -7.89
N GLU A 61 -0.41 18.59 -6.79
CA GLU A 61 -1.60 17.76 -6.67
C GLU A 61 -1.47 16.36 -7.34
N THR A 62 -0.29 16.00 -7.85
CA THR A 62 -0.06 14.65 -8.38
C THR A 62 -0.11 13.65 -7.23
N VAL A 63 -0.92 12.61 -7.37
CA VAL A 63 -1.07 11.51 -6.44
C VAL A 63 -0.30 10.31 -6.96
N ALA A 64 0.84 10.01 -6.36
CA ALA A 64 1.61 8.82 -6.69
C ALA A 64 1.16 7.64 -5.81
N ILE A 65 0.64 6.61 -6.46
CA ILE A 65 0.16 5.38 -5.81
C ILE A 65 1.16 4.26 -6.04
N ARG A 66 1.64 3.65 -4.97
CA ARG A 66 2.60 2.55 -5.04
C ARG A 66 1.90 1.22 -5.18
N ILE A 67 2.21 0.50 -6.23
CA ILE A 67 1.66 -0.83 -6.53
C ILE A 67 2.80 -1.84 -6.58
N VAL A 68 2.67 -2.90 -5.81
CA VAL A 68 3.71 -3.94 -5.66
C VAL A 68 3.35 -5.26 -6.35
N ARG A 69 2.28 -5.28 -7.11
CA ARG A 69 1.86 -6.45 -7.88
C ARG A 69 2.26 -6.28 -9.34
N ALA A 70 2.97 -7.27 -9.87
CA ALA A 70 3.45 -7.23 -11.24
C ALA A 70 2.28 -7.09 -12.22
N GLU A 71 2.38 -6.13 -13.14
CA GLU A 71 1.48 -5.97 -14.27
C GLU A 71 2.03 -6.76 -15.46
N MET A 72 1.19 -7.59 -16.05
CA MET A 72 1.50 -8.45 -17.19
C MET A 72 0.43 -8.33 -18.29
N GLY A 73 -0.35 -7.24 -18.27
CA GLY A 73 -1.49 -7.01 -19.17
C GLY A 73 -2.85 -7.40 -18.55
N GLN A 74 -2.88 -7.82 -17.26
CA GLN A 74 -4.12 -8.22 -16.61
C GLN A 74 -4.86 -7.08 -15.89
N GLY A 75 -4.34 -5.84 -15.95
CA GLY A 75 -4.99 -4.64 -15.40
C GLY A 75 -4.95 -4.50 -13.88
N SER A 76 -4.16 -5.31 -13.17
CA SER A 76 -4.09 -5.26 -11.71
C SER A 76 -3.49 -3.97 -11.19
N GLN A 77 -2.54 -3.37 -11.92
CA GLN A 77 -1.95 -2.08 -11.55
C GLN A 77 -3.02 -0.98 -11.52
N THR A 78 -3.82 -0.87 -12.57
CA THR A 78 -4.92 0.09 -12.66
C THR A 78 -5.98 -0.20 -11.61
N GLY A 79 -6.42 -1.44 -11.47
CA GLY A 79 -7.47 -1.80 -10.51
C GLY A 79 -7.09 -1.54 -9.05
N LEU A 80 -5.84 -1.82 -8.66
CA LEU A 80 -5.37 -1.51 -7.30
C LEU A 80 -5.23 -0.01 -7.07
N ALA A 81 -4.77 0.75 -8.08
CA ALA A 81 -4.70 2.19 -7.99
C ALA A 81 -6.10 2.82 -7.86
N GLN A 82 -7.10 2.31 -8.58
CA GLN A 82 -8.49 2.76 -8.46
C GLN A 82 -9.07 2.52 -7.06
N LEU A 83 -8.79 1.36 -6.45
CA LEU A 83 -9.22 1.06 -5.08
C LEU A 83 -8.64 2.04 -4.06
N ILE A 84 -7.36 2.41 -4.20
CA ILE A 84 -6.72 3.41 -3.34
C ILE A 84 -7.31 4.80 -3.60
N ALA A 85 -7.42 5.20 -4.86
CA ALA A 85 -7.93 6.51 -5.26
C ALA A 85 -9.38 6.72 -4.82
N GLU A 86 -10.20 5.67 -4.88
CA GLU A 86 -11.58 5.69 -4.38
C GLU A 86 -11.64 5.99 -2.89
N GLU A 87 -10.88 5.26 -2.09
CA GLU A 87 -10.84 5.48 -0.64
C GLU A 87 -10.19 6.82 -0.26
N LEU A 88 -9.23 7.27 -1.05
CA LEU A 88 -8.56 8.55 -0.86
C LEU A 88 -9.44 9.74 -1.25
N ASP A 89 -10.46 9.55 -2.10
CA ASP A 89 -11.32 10.62 -2.65
C ASP A 89 -10.53 11.63 -3.49
N CYS A 90 -9.49 11.19 -4.21
CA CYS A 90 -8.67 12.05 -5.04
C CYS A 90 -9.20 12.15 -6.48
N ASP A 91 -8.69 13.12 -7.22
CA ASP A 91 -8.96 13.24 -8.66
C ASP A 91 -8.20 12.15 -9.41
N TRP A 92 -8.92 11.23 -10.04
CA TRP A 92 -8.33 10.13 -10.82
C TRP A 92 -7.43 10.63 -11.96
N ALA A 93 -7.72 11.78 -12.55
CA ALA A 93 -6.90 12.35 -13.60
C ALA A 93 -5.50 12.78 -13.15
N LYS A 94 -5.30 12.95 -11.84
CA LYS A 94 -4.01 13.30 -11.23
C LYS A 94 -3.25 12.12 -10.66
N VAL A 95 -3.79 10.91 -10.80
CA VAL A 95 -3.17 9.69 -10.27
C VAL A 95 -2.08 9.20 -11.20
N THR A 96 -0.94 8.88 -10.62
CA THR A 96 0.16 8.15 -11.24
C THR A 96 0.48 6.90 -10.44
N THR A 97 1.03 5.88 -11.07
CA THR A 97 1.45 4.66 -10.35
C THR A 97 2.96 4.56 -10.30
N GLU A 98 3.48 4.16 -9.15
CA GLU A 98 4.90 3.87 -8.95
C GLU A 98 5.08 2.39 -8.59
N TYR A 99 6.16 1.80 -9.07
CA TYR A 99 6.56 0.44 -8.73
C TYR A 99 7.75 0.50 -7.77
N PRO A 100 7.55 0.29 -6.45
CA PRO A 100 8.65 0.32 -5.50
C PRO A 100 9.69 -0.75 -5.84
N THR A 101 10.96 -0.40 -5.71
CA THR A 101 12.03 -1.37 -5.96
C THR A 101 12.12 -2.40 -4.82
N PRO A 102 12.64 -3.61 -5.09
CA PRO A 102 12.95 -4.55 -4.01
C PRO A 102 13.91 -3.97 -2.96
N GLY A 103 14.84 -3.08 -3.39
CA GLY A 103 15.75 -2.37 -2.48
C GLY A 103 15.02 -1.44 -1.53
N ASP A 104 14.01 -0.71 -2.01
CA ASP A 104 13.18 0.16 -1.17
C ASP A 104 12.35 -0.67 -0.17
N ASN A 105 11.85 -1.82 -0.60
CA ASN A 105 11.14 -2.73 0.29
C ASN A 105 12.03 -3.22 1.44
N VAL A 106 13.28 -3.56 1.13
CA VAL A 106 14.24 -3.98 2.17
C VAL A 106 14.53 -2.83 3.13
N LYS A 107 14.78 -1.62 2.63
CA LYS A 107 15.00 -0.41 3.46
C LYS A 107 13.83 -0.15 4.41
N ARG A 108 12.60 -0.43 3.96
CA ARG A 108 11.37 -0.29 4.75
C ARG A 108 11.00 -1.57 5.51
N LYS A 109 11.98 -2.39 5.88
CA LYS A 109 11.77 -3.64 6.64
C LYS A 109 10.72 -4.56 6.01
N ARG A 110 10.64 -4.56 4.68
CA ARG A 110 9.68 -5.33 3.86
C ARG A 110 8.21 -4.96 4.12
N ALA A 111 7.93 -3.70 4.38
CA ALA A 111 6.59 -3.17 4.64
C ALA A 111 5.56 -3.53 3.55
N TRP A 112 6.00 -3.64 2.28
CA TRP A 112 5.14 -4.06 1.16
C TRP A 112 5.01 -5.59 1.01
N GLY A 113 5.70 -6.38 1.83
CA GLY A 113 5.66 -7.84 1.76
C GLY A 113 6.31 -8.38 0.48
N ASN A 114 5.69 -9.39 -0.14
CA ASN A 114 6.17 -9.96 -1.40
C ASN A 114 5.45 -9.35 -2.62
N TYR A 115 6.12 -9.36 -3.77
CA TYR A 115 5.64 -8.79 -5.03
C TYR A 115 4.98 -9.83 -5.95
N ASN A 116 4.66 -11.00 -5.41
CA ASN A 116 4.13 -12.11 -6.17
C ASN A 116 2.68 -11.86 -6.62
N SER A 117 2.43 -12.00 -7.92
CA SER A 117 1.10 -11.89 -8.53
C SER A 117 0.51 -13.25 -8.96
N SER A 118 1.26 -14.36 -8.85
CA SER A 118 0.80 -15.68 -9.27
C SER A 118 -0.43 -16.14 -8.50
N GLY A 119 -1.22 -17.03 -9.07
CA GLY A 119 -2.43 -17.58 -8.46
C GLY A 119 -3.54 -16.54 -8.27
N SER A 120 -3.64 -15.55 -9.16
CA SER A 120 -4.65 -14.48 -9.12
C SER A 120 -4.65 -13.66 -7.82
N ARG A 121 -3.48 -13.52 -7.20
CA ARG A 121 -3.33 -12.86 -5.88
C ARG A 121 -3.40 -11.34 -5.95
N ALA A 122 -3.13 -10.76 -7.11
CA ALA A 122 -2.94 -9.31 -7.23
C ALA A 122 -4.10 -8.51 -6.61
N ILE A 123 -5.31 -8.67 -7.10
CA ILE A 123 -6.49 -7.98 -6.53
C ILE A 123 -6.99 -8.70 -5.27
N ARG A 124 -7.18 -10.02 -5.35
CA ARG A 124 -7.80 -10.82 -4.29
C ARG A 124 -7.14 -10.67 -2.92
N GLU A 125 -5.80 -10.70 -2.87
CA GLU A 125 -5.07 -10.58 -1.61
C GLU A 125 -4.71 -9.14 -1.24
N SER A 126 -4.80 -8.21 -2.21
CA SER A 126 -4.41 -6.82 -1.98
C SER A 126 -5.59 -5.90 -1.70
N HIS A 127 -6.78 -6.29 -2.13
CA HIS A 127 -8.00 -5.49 -2.07
C HIS A 127 -8.21 -4.78 -0.72
N GLN A 128 -8.09 -5.51 0.38
CA GLN A 128 -8.35 -4.95 1.71
C GLN A 128 -7.28 -3.92 2.11
N TYR A 129 -6.00 -4.30 2.07
CA TYR A 129 -4.95 -3.44 2.61
C TYR A 129 -4.64 -2.21 1.75
N VAL A 130 -4.87 -2.26 0.43
CA VAL A 130 -4.71 -1.06 -0.40
C VAL A 130 -5.82 -0.06 -0.15
N ARG A 131 -7.05 -0.52 0.07
CA ARG A 131 -8.16 0.34 0.49
C ARG A 131 -7.89 0.99 1.83
N GLU A 132 -7.42 0.21 2.81
CA GLU A 132 -7.02 0.74 4.12
C GLU A 132 -5.93 1.82 3.98
N GLY A 133 -4.95 1.62 3.08
CA GLY A 133 -3.93 2.61 2.78
C GLY A 133 -4.51 3.93 2.24
N GLY A 134 -5.45 3.87 1.31
CA GLY A 134 -6.15 5.03 0.76
C GLY A 134 -7.00 5.76 1.81
N ALA A 135 -7.78 5.01 2.58
CA ALA A 135 -8.63 5.56 3.64
C ALA A 135 -7.80 6.21 4.76
N ALA A 136 -6.70 5.57 5.18
CA ALA A 136 -5.79 6.13 6.17
C ALA A 136 -5.18 7.46 5.69
N ALA A 137 -4.71 7.52 4.45
CA ALA A 137 -4.17 8.74 3.86
C ALA A 137 -5.23 9.86 3.83
N ARG A 138 -6.47 9.58 3.46
CA ARG A 138 -7.58 10.55 3.51
C ARG A 138 -7.81 11.08 4.92
N LEU A 139 -7.85 10.21 5.93
CA LEU A 139 -8.05 10.63 7.32
C LEU A 139 -6.90 11.51 7.82
N MET A 140 -5.65 11.22 7.45
CA MET A 140 -4.50 12.06 7.79
C MET A 140 -4.61 13.45 7.17
N LEU A 141 -5.04 13.55 5.90
CA LEU A 141 -5.26 14.83 5.22
C LEU A 141 -6.39 15.65 5.85
N ILE A 142 -7.51 15.01 6.17
CA ILE A 142 -8.62 15.64 6.88
C ILE A 142 -8.15 16.16 8.25
N GLN A 143 -7.41 15.34 9.01
CA GLN A 143 -6.92 15.75 10.32
C GLN A 143 -5.96 16.93 10.24
N ALA A 144 -5.04 16.95 9.26
CA ALA A 144 -4.13 18.07 9.06
C ALA A 144 -4.88 19.39 8.75
N ALA A 145 -5.93 19.34 7.92
CA ALA A 145 -6.76 20.50 7.65
C ALA A 145 -7.59 20.93 8.87
N ALA A 146 -8.09 19.96 9.64
CA ALA A 146 -8.85 20.21 10.88
C ALA A 146 -7.97 20.94 11.93
N ASP A 147 -6.74 20.48 12.09
CA ASP A 147 -5.76 21.08 13.02
C ASP A 147 -5.37 22.50 12.59
N GLU A 148 -5.18 22.74 11.28
CA GLU A 148 -4.88 24.06 10.74
C GLU A 148 -6.05 25.03 10.96
N TRP A 149 -7.27 24.59 10.72
CA TRP A 149 -8.47 25.43 10.81
C TRP A 149 -9.06 25.49 12.22
N LYS A 150 -8.60 24.64 13.13
CA LYS A 150 -9.10 24.49 14.51
C LYS A 150 -10.59 24.16 14.54
N VAL A 151 -10.98 23.18 13.72
CA VAL A 151 -12.36 22.68 13.63
C VAL A 151 -12.37 21.17 13.79
N PRO A 152 -13.51 20.55 14.17
CA PRO A 152 -13.60 19.10 14.26
C PRO A 152 -13.41 18.43 12.88
N ALA A 153 -12.60 17.39 12.80
CA ALA A 153 -12.38 16.64 11.56
C ALA A 153 -13.67 16.05 10.97
N ALA A 154 -14.66 15.75 11.82
CA ALA A 154 -15.97 15.23 11.41
C ALA A 154 -16.83 16.22 10.57
N GLU A 155 -16.51 17.52 10.64
CA GLU A 155 -17.22 18.57 9.88
C GLU A 155 -16.61 18.78 8.48
N LEU A 156 -15.48 18.14 8.20
CA LEU A 156 -14.78 18.25 6.94
C LEU A 156 -15.26 17.18 5.96
N THR A 157 -15.37 17.57 4.71
CA THR A 157 -15.72 16.69 3.59
C THR A 157 -14.63 16.72 2.54
N THR A 158 -14.49 15.63 1.79
CA THR A 158 -13.52 15.50 0.70
C THR A 158 -14.21 15.25 -0.62
N ASP A 159 -13.70 15.82 -1.68
CA ASP A 159 -14.10 15.51 -3.05
C ASP A 159 -12.97 15.87 -4.02
N LYS A 160 -12.59 14.92 -4.89
CA LYS A 160 -11.55 15.09 -5.92
C LYS A 160 -10.26 15.79 -5.44
N GLY A 161 -9.78 15.42 -4.24
CA GLY A 161 -8.57 15.98 -3.67
C GLY A 161 -8.71 17.37 -3.03
N VAL A 162 -9.94 17.81 -2.84
CA VAL A 162 -10.27 19.07 -2.14
C VAL A 162 -10.92 18.75 -0.80
N ILE A 163 -10.47 19.42 0.26
CA ILE A 163 -11.09 19.36 1.59
C ILE A 163 -11.91 20.62 1.79
N SER A 164 -13.13 20.48 2.27
CA SER A 164 -14.06 21.60 2.47
C SER A 164 -14.69 21.57 3.85
N HIS A 165 -14.83 22.72 4.46
CA HIS A 165 -15.57 22.96 5.68
C HIS A 165 -16.78 23.88 5.40
N LYS A 166 -17.98 23.28 5.31
CA LYS A 166 -19.19 23.98 4.89
C LYS A 166 -19.55 25.16 5.80
N ALA A 167 -19.39 25.02 7.11
CA ALA A 167 -19.80 26.01 8.08
C ALA A 167 -18.99 27.33 7.95
N SER A 168 -17.70 27.27 7.62
CA SER A 168 -16.85 28.46 7.47
C SER A 168 -16.57 28.83 6.01
N GLY A 169 -16.98 28.02 5.04
CA GLY A 169 -16.68 28.21 3.63
C GLY A 169 -15.20 27.99 3.26
N LYS A 170 -14.39 27.50 4.18
CA LYS A 170 -12.96 27.23 3.92
C LYS A 170 -12.77 26.01 3.05
N THR A 171 -11.79 26.09 2.15
CA THR A 171 -11.35 24.98 1.30
C THR A 171 -9.83 24.91 1.22
N THR A 172 -9.28 23.71 1.07
CA THR A 172 -7.87 23.49 0.78
C THR A 172 -7.71 22.26 -0.12
N THR A 173 -6.53 22.09 -0.70
CA THR A 173 -6.22 20.95 -1.54
C THR A 173 -5.28 19.98 -0.84
N TYR A 174 -5.26 18.73 -1.29
CA TYR A 174 -4.42 17.69 -0.71
C TYR A 174 -2.94 18.05 -0.75
N GLY A 175 -2.44 18.57 -1.87
CA GLY A 175 -1.04 18.95 -2.02
C GLY A 175 -0.58 20.01 -1.02
N LYS A 176 -1.47 20.94 -0.62
CA LYS A 176 -1.14 21.98 0.37
C LYS A 176 -0.98 21.43 1.78
N VAL A 177 -1.77 20.43 2.16
CA VAL A 177 -1.75 19.87 3.52
C VAL A 177 -0.95 18.57 3.64
N ALA A 178 -0.51 17.97 2.52
CA ALA A 178 0.19 16.69 2.50
C ALA A 178 1.41 16.65 3.41
N ALA A 179 2.25 17.69 3.42
CA ALA A 179 3.44 17.76 4.27
C ALA A 179 3.13 17.85 5.77
N ALA A 180 2.00 18.45 6.13
CA ALA A 180 1.51 18.46 7.52
C ALA A 180 0.92 17.09 7.88
N ALA A 181 0.10 16.53 6.99
CA ALA A 181 -0.51 15.22 7.16
C ALA A 181 0.52 14.09 7.32
N ALA A 182 1.64 14.14 6.59
CA ALA A 182 2.71 13.15 6.66
C ALA A 182 3.40 13.05 8.04
N LYS A 183 3.22 14.06 8.91
CA LYS A 183 3.75 14.07 10.29
C LYS A 183 2.80 13.42 11.29
N LEU A 184 1.57 13.14 10.88
CA LEU A 184 0.56 12.54 11.75
C LEU A 184 0.73 11.01 11.82
N PRO A 185 0.32 10.38 12.92
CA PRO A 185 0.32 8.93 13.00
C PRO A 185 -0.66 8.34 11.99
N VAL A 186 -0.27 7.24 11.36
CA VAL A 186 -1.13 6.54 10.40
C VAL A 186 -2.21 5.76 11.16
N PRO A 187 -3.50 5.94 10.83
CA PRO A 187 -4.59 5.20 11.46
C PRO A 187 -4.50 3.70 11.20
N GLU A 188 -4.52 2.88 12.25
CA GLU A 188 -4.41 1.42 12.13
C GLU A 188 -5.63 0.75 11.49
N LYS A 189 -6.82 1.26 11.77
CA LYS A 189 -8.11 0.69 11.31
C LYS A 189 -9.01 1.78 10.73
N PRO A 190 -8.69 2.32 9.56
CA PRO A 190 -9.51 3.35 8.94
C PRO A 190 -10.85 2.77 8.49
N LYS A 191 -11.91 3.55 8.65
CA LYS A 191 -13.23 3.17 8.12
C LYS A 191 -13.18 3.26 6.59
N LEU A 192 -13.52 2.16 5.93
CA LEU A 192 -13.62 2.08 4.47
C LEU A 192 -14.99 2.58 3.99
N LYS A 193 -15.05 3.06 2.75
CA LYS A 193 -16.28 3.39 2.06
C LYS A 193 -17.09 2.13 1.74
N ASP A 194 -18.40 2.24 1.80
CA ASP A 194 -19.28 1.23 1.24
C ASP A 194 -19.22 1.27 -0.30
N ALA A 195 -19.38 0.11 -0.96
CA ALA A 195 -19.33 0.04 -2.42
C ALA A 195 -20.36 0.94 -3.13
N LYS A 196 -21.50 1.20 -2.49
CA LYS A 196 -22.53 2.12 -2.99
C LYS A 196 -22.08 3.59 -3.08
N ASP A 197 -21.04 3.96 -2.31
CA ASP A 197 -20.50 5.31 -2.20
C ASP A 197 -19.29 5.52 -3.13
N TRP A 198 -18.92 4.52 -3.93
CA TRP A 198 -17.81 4.61 -4.86
C TRP A 198 -18.18 5.48 -6.06
N LYS A 199 -17.20 6.32 -6.47
CA LYS A 199 -17.37 7.31 -7.53
C LYS A 199 -16.53 6.97 -8.78
N ILE A 200 -15.42 6.24 -8.61
CA ILE A 200 -14.55 5.84 -9.70
C ILE A 200 -15.11 4.57 -10.32
N GLU A 201 -15.86 4.73 -11.41
CA GLU A 201 -16.41 3.59 -12.14
C GLU A 201 -15.31 2.89 -12.95
N ILE A 202 -15.16 1.59 -12.75
CA ILE A 202 -14.47 0.74 -13.71
C ILE A 202 -15.39 0.64 -14.92
N GLY A 203 -14.90 1.10 -16.09
CA GLY A 203 -15.70 1.15 -17.30
C GLY A 203 -16.46 -0.16 -17.55
N ARG A 204 -17.74 -0.05 -17.87
CA ARG A 204 -18.54 -1.19 -18.29
C ARG A 204 -18.01 -1.69 -19.62
N ALA A 205 -17.70 -2.99 -19.70
CA ALA A 205 -17.50 -3.61 -20.99
C ALA A 205 -18.78 -3.43 -21.81
N HIS A 206 -18.69 -2.74 -22.94
CA HIS A 206 -19.77 -2.76 -23.91
C HIS A 206 -19.74 -4.14 -24.58
N VAL A 207 -20.70 -4.98 -24.24
CA VAL A 207 -20.98 -6.23 -24.92
C VAL A 207 -21.80 -5.92 -26.16
#